data_986db331afdbeccefb288e2f5cac59c9
#
_entry.id   986db331afdbeccefb288e2f5cac59c9
#
_cell.length_a   1.000
_cell.length_b   1.000
_cell.length_c   1.000
_cell.angle_alpha   90.00
_cell.angle_beta   90.00
_cell.angle_gamma   90.00
#
_symmetry.space_group_name_H-M   'P 1'
#
loop_
_entity.id
_entity.type
_entity.pdbx_description
1 polymer ?
#
loop_
_entity_poly.entity_id
_entity_poly.type
_entity_poly.pdbx_seq_one_letter_code
_entity_poly.pdbx_strand_id
1 'polypeptide(L)'
;KNLYFRTEKHPTVDYLKNRLEDFKTCDNYYEEGSRFDEVYSNIANEMIEEYKKYGELVYAVPGHPLVAERSVLNLINLCNENNIEYKILPAVSFVDAMMDRLQIDPIEGLKIIDAFDIKNQILDKRIGTIITQVYNHLIASEVKLELLEYYNDETEIYYVRAAGIQGEESIR
;
A
#
# COMPACT_ATOMS: atom_id res chain seq x y z
N LYS A 1 23.27 -9.62 -4.58
CA LYS A 1 22.62 -8.45 -3.96
C LYS A 1 21.49 -8.96 -3.09
N ASN A 2 21.36 -8.41 -1.88
CA ASN A 2 20.29 -8.79 -0.96
C ASN A 2 19.02 -8.05 -1.36
N LEU A 3 18.16 -8.71 -2.14
CA LEU A 3 16.91 -8.16 -2.67
C LEU A 3 15.74 -8.83 -1.96
N TYR A 4 14.87 -8.01 -1.41
CA TYR A 4 13.66 -8.41 -0.71
C TYR A 4 12.45 -7.78 -1.38
N PHE A 5 11.46 -8.60 -1.75
CA PHE A 5 10.14 -8.12 -2.15
C PHE A 5 9.18 -8.17 -0.96
N ARG A 6 8.39 -7.14 -0.75
CA ARG A 6 7.33 -7.16 0.27
C ARG A 6 6.38 -8.35 0.08
N THR A 7 6.07 -8.66 -1.17
CA THR A 7 5.24 -9.81 -1.55
C THR A 7 5.64 -10.30 -2.93
N GLU A 8 5.52 -11.58 -3.18
CA GLU A 8 5.64 -12.15 -4.53
C GLU A 8 4.31 -12.10 -5.31
N LYS A 9 3.20 -11.84 -4.63
CA LYS A 9 1.84 -11.84 -5.21
C LYS A 9 1.54 -10.54 -5.97
N HIS A 10 2.40 -10.18 -6.92
CA HIS A 10 2.22 -9.00 -7.76
C HIS A 10 2.72 -9.26 -9.18
N PRO A 11 1.99 -8.85 -10.24
CA PRO A 11 2.36 -9.12 -11.64
C PRO A 11 3.77 -8.66 -12.03
N THR A 12 4.25 -7.56 -11.44
CA THR A 12 5.63 -7.09 -11.67
C THR A 12 6.67 -8.11 -11.20
N VAL A 13 6.40 -8.84 -10.11
CA VAL A 13 7.33 -9.86 -9.60
C VAL A 13 7.41 -11.03 -10.57
N ASP A 14 6.29 -11.47 -11.13
CA ASP A 14 6.28 -12.54 -12.15
C ASP A 14 7.11 -12.14 -13.38
N TYR A 15 7.04 -10.88 -13.79
CA TYR A 15 7.89 -10.36 -14.85
C TYR A 15 9.39 -10.35 -14.46
N LEU A 16 9.70 -10.07 -13.21
CA LEU A 16 11.07 -9.98 -12.71
C LEU A 16 11.69 -11.34 -12.39
N LYS A 17 10.92 -12.35 -12.00
CA LYS A 17 11.41 -13.72 -11.67
C LYS A 17 12.35 -14.30 -12.73
N ASN A 18 12.08 -14.03 -14.01
CA ASN A 18 12.93 -14.50 -15.12
C ASN A 18 14.18 -13.66 -15.37
N ARG A 19 14.36 -12.57 -14.64
CA ARG A 19 15.47 -11.60 -14.82
C ARG A 19 16.35 -11.44 -13.60
N LEU A 20 15.90 -11.95 -12.47
CA LEU A 20 16.62 -11.89 -11.19
C LEU A 20 17.12 -13.29 -10.85
N GLU A 21 18.37 -13.38 -10.44
CA GLU A 21 19.01 -14.66 -10.08
C GLU A 21 18.55 -15.12 -8.69
N ASP A 22 18.34 -14.17 -7.76
CA ASP A 22 17.94 -14.48 -6.38
C ASP A 22 17.21 -13.29 -5.75
N PHE A 23 16.17 -13.57 -5.00
CA PHE A 23 15.45 -12.63 -4.15
C PHE A 23 14.71 -13.38 -3.03
N LYS A 24 14.39 -12.66 -1.96
CA LYS A 24 13.55 -13.15 -0.86
C LYS A 24 12.22 -12.41 -0.84
N THR A 25 11.21 -12.97 -0.18
CA THR A 25 9.90 -12.34 0.00
C THR A 25 9.51 -12.28 1.47
N CYS A 26 8.61 -11.37 1.82
CA CYS A 26 8.12 -11.21 3.18
C CYS A 26 6.70 -11.81 3.35
N ASP A 27 6.25 -12.66 2.43
CA ASP A 27 4.90 -13.24 2.46
C ASP A 27 4.62 -14.09 3.71
N ASN A 28 5.64 -14.74 4.27
CA ASN A 28 5.55 -15.51 5.50
C ASN A 28 4.97 -14.70 6.69
N TYR A 29 5.26 -13.41 6.80
CA TYR A 29 4.74 -12.56 7.87
C TYR A 29 3.23 -12.35 7.80
N TYR A 30 2.63 -12.48 6.61
CA TYR A 30 1.18 -12.38 6.42
C TYR A 30 0.44 -13.68 6.73
N GLU A 31 1.12 -14.81 6.72
CA GLU A 31 0.53 -16.13 6.95
C GLU A 31 0.38 -16.47 8.44
N GLU A 32 1.17 -15.84 9.31
CA GLU A 32 1.19 -16.09 10.75
C GLU A 32 0.00 -15.49 11.54
N GLY A 33 -0.98 -14.88 10.86
CA GLY A 33 -2.23 -14.39 11.47
C GLY A 33 -2.09 -13.19 12.41
N SER A 34 -0.95 -12.51 12.39
CA SER A 34 -0.67 -11.31 13.17
C SER A 34 -1.49 -10.11 12.69
N ARG A 35 -1.67 -9.12 13.56
CA ARG A 35 -2.26 -7.82 13.17
C ARG A 35 -1.35 -7.16 12.12
N PHE A 36 -1.92 -6.46 11.17
CA PHE A 36 -1.16 -5.82 10.09
C PHE A 36 -0.05 -4.89 10.60
N ASP A 37 -0.27 -4.15 11.67
CA ASP A 37 0.77 -3.29 12.26
C ASP A 37 1.98 -4.10 12.77
N GLU A 38 1.75 -5.29 13.31
CA GLU A 38 2.82 -6.20 13.75
C GLU A 38 3.57 -6.77 12.55
N VAL A 39 2.84 -7.17 11.50
CA VAL A 39 3.44 -7.64 10.24
C VAL A 39 4.39 -6.59 9.66
N TYR A 40 3.94 -5.35 9.52
CA TYR A 40 4.76 -4.28 8.97
C TYR A 40 5.97 -3.93 9.85
N SER A 41 5.82 -4.02 11.16
CA SER A 41 6.93 -3.81 12.09
C SER A 41 7.94 -4.96 12.02
N ASN A 42 7.49 -6.20 11.93
CA ASN A 42 8.36 -7.37 11.80
C ASN A 42 9.16 -7.34 10.49
N ILE A 43 8.52 -6.99 9.37
CA ILE A 43 9.22 -6.81 8.08
C ILE A 43 10.31 -5.74 8.21
N ALA A 44 10.00 -4.58 8.77
CA ALA A 44 10.97 -3.51 8.93
C ALA A 44 12.16 -3.92 9.83
N ASN A 45 11.90 -4.63 10.92
CA ASN A 45 12.95 -5.16 11.79
C ASN A 45 13.83 -6.20 11.07
N GLU A 46 13.23 -7.11 10.30
CA GLU A 46 14.02 -8.06 9.49
C GLU A 46 14.94 -7.33 8.51
N MET A 47 14.47 -6.30 7.83
CA MET A 47 15.31 -5.52 6.91
C MET A 47 16.52 -4.91 7.63
N ILE A 48 16.36 -4.41 8.84
CA ILE A 48 17.47 -3.89 9.66
C ILE A 48 18.45 -5.00 10.04
N GLU A 49 17.96 -6.16 10.47
CA GLU A 49 18.84 -7.29 10.82
C GLU A 49 19.60 -7.83 9.60
N GLU A 50 18.96 -7.91 8.47
CA GLU A 50 19.61 -8.32 7.22
C GLU A 50 20.64 -7.27 6.73
N TYR A 51 20.34 -5.98 6.90
CA TYR A 51 21.32 -4.92 6.65
C TYR A 51 22.57 -5.08 7.55
N LYS A 52 22.40 -5.34 8.85
CA LYS A 52 23.51 -5.57 9.77
C LYS A 52 24.42 -6.75 9.36
N LYS A 53 23.81 -7.79 8.74
CA LYS A 53 24.59 -8.96 8.26
C LYS A 53 25.37 -8.68 6.98
N TYR A 54 24.77 -7.94 6.05
CA TYR A 54 25.27 -7.86 4.68
C TYR A 54 25.80 -6.48 4.27
N GLY A 55 25.54 -5.42 5.04
CA GLY A 55 25.98 -4.05 4.79
C GLY A 55 25.17 -3.29 3.75
N GLU A 56 24.43 -3.96 2.88
CA GLU A 56 23.46 -3.34 1.96
C GLU A 56 22.31 -4.28 1.62
N LEU A 57 21.14 -3.72 1.37
CA LEU A 57 20.01 -4.44 0.84
C LEU A 57 19.11 -3.54 -0.02
N VAL A 58 18.26 -4.16 -0.81
CA VAL A 58 17.18 -3.50 -1.55
C VAL A 58 15.86 -4.08 -1.06
N TYR A 59 14.98 -3.22 -0.57
CA TYR A 59 13.61 -3.58 -0.23
C TYR A 59 12.67 -3.01 -1.27
N ALA A 60 11.99 -3.88 -2.01
CA ALA A 60 11.11 -3.53 -3.11
C ALA A 60 9.65 -3.77 -2.73
N VAL A 61 8.81 -2.78 -2.97
CA VAL A 61 7.38 -2.82 -2.69
C VAL A 61 6.57 -2.56 -3.96
N PRO A 62 5.33 -3.06 -4.06
CA PRO A 62 4.43 -2.69 -5.15
C PRO A 62 4.09 -1.19 -5.15
N GLY A 63 4.18 -0.55 -6.30
CA GLY A 63 3.84 0.87 -6.44
C GLY A 63 4.87 1.82 -5.86
N HIS A 64 4.43 3.00 -5.44
CA HIS A 64 5.31 4.03 -4.89
C HIS A 64 5.60 3.76 -3.39
N PRO A 65 6.88 3.75 -2.96
CA PRO A 65 7.26 3.37 -1.59
C PRO A 65 6.67 4.23 -0.47
N LEU A 66 6.24 5.44 -0.77
CA LEU A 66 5.68 6.37 0.21
C LEU A 66 4.16 6.59 0.07
N VAL A 67 3.48 5.79 -0.75
CA VAL A 67 2.03 5.92 -0.94
C VAL A 67 1.33 4.69 -0.35
N ALA A 68 0.73 4.88 0.83
CA ALA A 68 0.02 3.85 1.60
C ALA A 68 0.86 2.57 1.88
N GLU A 69 2.17 2.74 2.11
CA GLU A 69 3.11 1.63 2.36
C GLU A 69 3.73 1.74 3.76
N ARG A 70 3.01 1.20 4.75
CA ARG A 70 3.36 1.31 6.17
C ARG A 70 4.71 0.65 6.49
N SER A 71 5.04 -0.47 5.86
CA SER A 71 6.30 -1.19 6.10
C SER A 71 7.52 -0.34 5.75
N VAL A 72 7.44 0.46 4.69
CA VAL A 72 8.50 1.40 4.29
C VAL A 72 8.64 2.53 5.31
N LEU A 73 7.53 3.10 5.80
CA LEU A 73 7.58 4.15 6.81
C LEU A 73 8.21 3.65 8.12
N ASN A 74 7.86 2.43 8.55
CA ASN A 74 8.48 1.80 9.72
C ASN A 74 9.98 1.59 9.50
N LEU A 75 10.39 1.11 8.33
CA LEU A 75 11.80 0.91 7.97
C LEU A 75 12.58 2.24 7.96
N ILE A 76 12.02 3.31 7.41
CA ILE A 76 12.62 4.65 7.43
C ILE A 76 12.87 5.11 8.88
N ASN A 77 11.89 4.95 9.76
CA ASN A 77 12.04 5.31 11.18
C ASN A 77 13.19 4.53 11.83
N LEU A 78 13.24 3.22 11.61
CA LEU A 78 14.32 2.37 12.13
C LEU A 78 15.69 2.75 11.53
N CYS A 79 15.77 3.10 10.25
CA CYS A 79 17.00 3.60 9.64
C CYS A 79 17.48 4.88 10.32
N ASN A 80 16.59 5.83 10.58
CA ASN A 80 16.90 7.09 11.26
C ASN A 80 17.37 6.85 12.69
N GLU A 81 16.70 5.99 13.44
CA GLU A 81 17.07 5.62 14.82
C GLU A 81 18.44 4.94 14.91
N ASN A 82 18.81 4.18 13.89
CA ASN A 82 20.08 3.43 13.83
C ASN A 82 21.18 4.16 13.03
N ASN A 83 20.95 5.39 12.56
CA ASN A 83 21.88 6.15 11.71
C ASN A 83 22.28 5.40 10.43
N ILE A 84 21.34 4.69 9.81
CA ILE A 84 21.53 3.96 8.55
C ILE A 84 21.13 4.88 7.39
N GLU A 85 22.04 5.08 6.45
CA GLU A 85 21.74 5.82 5.22
C GLU A 85 20.83 4.98 4.30
N TYR A 86 19.85 5.63 3.70
CA TYR A 86 18.94 4.99 2.76
C TYR A 86 18.63 5.90 1.57
N LYS A 87 18.18 5.30 0.49
CA LYS A 87 17.70 5.99 -0.70
C LYS A 87 16.37 5.43 -1.13
N ILE A 88 15.39 6.32 -1.34
CA ILE A 88 14.08 5.96 -1.88
C ILE A 88 14.10 6.18 -3.39
N LEU A 89 13.71 5.16 -4.13
CA LEU A 89 13.51 5.23 -5.57
C LEU A 89 12.01 5.41 -5.82
N PRO A 90 11.58 6.54 -6.40
CA PRO A 90 10.16 6.78 -6.68
C PRO A 90 9.66 5.86 -7.79
N ALA A 91 8.36 5.57 -7.74
CA ALA A 91 7.66 4.79 -8.75
C ALA A 91 6.21 5.30 -8.92
N VAL A 92 5.52 4.82 -9.92
CA VAL A 92 4.09 5.10 -10.14
C VAL A 92 3.28 4.42 -9.04
N SER A 93 2.31 5.14 -8.45
CA SER A 93 1.44 4.63 -7.41
C SER A 93 0.09 4.13 -7.98
N PHE A 94 -0.67 3.41 -7.17
CA PHE A 94 -2.06 3.08 -7.51
C PHE A 94 -2.93 4.33 -7.66
N VAL A 95 -2.56 5.44 -7.04
CA VAL A 95 -3.27 6.72 -7.15
C VAL A 95 -3.20 7.24 -8.58
N ASP A 96 -2.01 7.20 -9.21
CA ASP A 96 -1.84 7.59 -10.61
C ASP A 96 -2.70 6.73 -11.55
N ALA A 97 -2.70 5.42 -11.31
CA ALA A 97 -3.51 4.48 -12.09
C ALA A 97 -5.03 4.73 -11.90
N MET A 98 -5.47 5.05 -10.69
CA MET A 98 -6.87 5.40 -10.43
C MET A 98 -7.28 6.70 -11.12
N MET A 99 -6.44 7.72 -11.11
CA MET A 99 -6.71 8.99 -11.82
C MET A 99 -6.89 8.76 -13.32
N ASP A 100 -6.00 7.95 -13.92
CA ASP A 100 -6.14 7.57 -15.32
C ASP A 100 -7.44 6.80 -15.57
N ARG A 101 -7.72 5.79 -14.75
CA ARG A 101 -8.91 4.95 -14.91
C ARG A 101 -10.23 5.70 -14.76
N LEU A 102 -10.29 6.62 -13.80
CA LEU A 102 -11.51 7.38 -13.51
C LEU A 102 -11.56 8.73 -14.23
N GLN A 103 -10.51 9.12 -14.93
CA GLN A 103 -10.39 10.40 -15.66
C GLN A 103 -10.63 11.61 -14.73
N ILE A 104 -10.01 11.58 -13.54
CA ILE A 104 -10.13 12.63 -12.54
C ILE A 104 -8.81 13.36 -12.31
N ASP A 105 -8.90 14.65 -12.07
CA ASP A 105 -7.78 15.50 -11.67
C ASP A 105 -7.92 15.84 -10.16
N PRO A 106 -6.92 15.56 -9.32
CA PRO A 106 -6.97 15.81 -7.89
C PRO A 106 -6.67 17.29 -7.51
N ILE A 107 -6.67 18.22 -8.46
CA ILE A 107 -6.28 19.62 -8.21
C ILE A 107 -7.11 20.29 -7.11
N GLU A 108 -8.36 19.88 -6.93
CA GLU A 108 -9.25 20.41 -5.89
C GLU A 108 -9.03 19.76 -4.53
N GLY A 109 -8.20 18.76 -4.47
CA GLY A 109 -7.83 18.02 -3.26
C GLY A 109 -8.14 16.54 -3.34
N LEU A 110 -7.27 15.75 -2.72
CA LEU A 110 -7.40 14.31 -2.60
C LEU A 110 -7.02 13.87 -1.20
N LYS A 111 -7.88 13.09 -0.56
CA LYS A 111 -7.60 12.42 0.69
C LYS A 111 -7.43 10.92 0.45
N ILE A 112 -6.40 10.32 1.04
CA ILE A 112 -6.18 8.88 1.01
C ILE A 112 -6.27 8.38 2.45
N ILE A 113 -7.15 7.43 2.71
CA ILE A 113 -7.35 6.86 4.05
C ILE A 113 -7.35 5.34 4.00
N ASP A 114 -6.98 4.73 5.13
CA ASP A 114 -7.10 3.31 5.35
C ASP A 114 -8.50 2.99 5.89
N ALA A 115 -9.17 1.95 5.36
CA ALA A 115 -10.49 1.53 5.81
C ALA A 115 -10.52 1.23 7.33
N PHE A 116 -9.43 0.71 7.89
CA PHE A 116 -9.35 0.43 9.33
C PHE A 116 -9.26 1.67 10.22
N ASP A 117 -8.93 2.83 9.64
CA ASP A 117 -8.83 4.11 10.36
C ASP A 117 -9.98 5.07 10.03
N ILE A 118 -10.94 4.66 9.22
CA ILE A 118 -12.02 5.53 8.71
C ILE A 118 -12.78 6.23 9.84
N LYS A 119 -13.02 5.57 10.97
CA LYS A 119 -13.73 6.11 12.14
C LYS A 119 -13.03 7.31 12.79
N ASN A 120 -11.72 7.42 12.62
CA ASN A 120 -10.92 8.51 13.16
C ASN A 120 -10.73 9.64 12.14
N GLN A 121 -11.32 9.52 10.95
CA GLN A 121 -11.12 10.46 9.85
C GLN A 121 -12.30 11.43 9.72
N ILE A 122 -11.98 12.69 9.47
CA ILE A 122 -12.98 13.69 9.07
C ILE A 122 -13.05 13.66 7.54
N LEU A 123 -14.22 13.38 6.99
CA LEU A 123 -14.47 13.38 5.55
C LEU A 123 -14.99 14.75 5.10
N ASP A 124 -14.44 15.24 3.99
CA ASP A 124 -14.87 16.49 3.36
C ASP A 124 -15.44 16.17 1.98
N LYS A 125 -16.73 16.45 1.78
CA LYS A 125 -17.43 16.19 0.52
C LYS A 125 -16.92 17.00 -0.67
N ARG A 126 -16.11 18.02 -0.42
CA ARG A 126 -15.57 18.93 -1.46
C ARG A 126 -14.32 18.38 -2.13
N ILE A 127 -13.70 17.36 -1.56
CA ILE A 127 -12.49 16.74 -2.09
C ILE A 127 -12.71 15.25 -2.35
N GLY A 128 -11.97 14.70 -3.31
CA GLY A 128 -11.97 13.26 -3.56
C GLY A 128 -11.40 12.49 -2.37
N THR A 129 -11.99 11.35 -2.06
CA THR A 129 -11.46 10.46 -1.01
C THR A 129 -11.25 9.06 -1.56
N ILE A 130 -10.00 8.57 -1.47
CA ILE A 130 -9.65 7.19 -1.77
C ILE A 130 -9.61 6.42 -0.47
N ILE A 131 -10.38 5.33 -0.37
CA ILE A 131 -10.38 4.44 0.77
C ILE A 131 -9.68 3.15 0.35
N THR A 132 -8.55 2.87 0.97
CA THR A 132 -7.72 1.69 0.70
C THR A 132 -8.08 0.53 1.63
N GLN A 133 -7.55 -0.68 1.37
CA GLN A 133 -7.71 -1.89 2.20
C GLN A 133 -9.15 -2.44 2.27
N VAL A 134 -10.00 -2.11 1.31
CA VAL A 134 -11.37 -2.65 1.21
C VAL A 134 -11.34 -3.98 0.43
N TYR A 135 -10.87 -5.05 1.03
CA TYR A 135 -10.61 -6.33 0.34
C TYR A 135 -11.64 -7.44 0.59
N ASN A 136 -12.66 -7.19 1.41
CA ASN A 136 -13.75 -8.14 1.62
C ASN A 136 -15.08 -7.43 1.94
N HIS A 137 -16.17 -8.18 1.88
CA HIS A 137 -17.53 -7.65 2.08
C HIS A 137 -17.76 -7.09 3.49
N LEU A 138 -17.12 -7.64 4.52
CA LEU A 138 -17.30 -7.15 5.90
C LEU A 138 -16.71 -5.73 6.01
N ILE A 139 -15.48 -5.54 5.58
CA ILE A 139 -14.83 -4.22 5.58
C ILE A 139 -15.60 -3.23 4.71
N ALA A 140 -16.05 -3.66 3.52
CA ALA A 140 -16.85 -2.81 2.66
C ALA A 140 -18.16 -2.36 3.34
N SER A 141 -18.81 -3.25 4.11
CA SER A 141 -20.01 -2.92 4.87
C SER A 141 -19.73 -1.94 6.02
N GLU A 142 -18.63 -2.12 6.73
CA GLU A 142 -18.19 -1.19 7.79
C GLU A 142 -17.89 0.19 7.22
N VAL A 143 -17.12 0.26 6.12
CA VAL A 143 -16.82 1.50 5.40
C VAL A 143 -18.12 2.19 4.95
N LYS A 144 -19.06 1.44 4.38
CA LYS A 144 -20.35 2.01 3.98
C LYS A 144 -21.09 2.66 5.15
N LEU A 145 -21.15 1.99 6.31
CA LEU A 145 -21.83 2.54 7.48
C LEU A 145 -21.18 3.86 7.95
N GLU A 146 -19.84 3.94 7.96
CA GLU A 146 -19.14 5.16 8.31
C GLU A 146 -19.35 6.28 7.27
N LEU A 147 -19.40 5.94 5.98
CA LEU A 147 -19.68 6.89 4.92
C LEU A 147 -21.09 7.50 5.01
N LEU A 148 -22.09 6.72 5.45
CA LEU A 148 -23.46 7.20 5.61
C LEU A 148 -23.62 8.27 6.70
N GLU A 149 -22.66 8.41 7.62
CA GLU A 149 -22.62 9.53 8.58
C GLU A 149 -22.30 10.87 7.89
N TYR A 150 -21.69 10.82 6.72
CA TYR A 150 -21.25 12.03 5.97
C TYR A 150 -22.00 12.22 4.64
N TYR A 151 -22.31 11.13 3.95
CA TYR A 151 -22.88 11.13 2.60
C TYR A 151 -24.29 10.58 2.59
N ASN A 152 -25.09 10.94 1.61
CA ASN A 152 -26.39 10.34 1.38
C ASN A 152 -26.23 8.93 0.82
N ASP A 153 -27.19 8.07 1.03
CA ASP A 153 -27.23 6.68 0.52
C ASP A 153 -27.23 6.58 -1.01
N GLU A 154 -27.72 7.61 -1.69
CA GLU A 154 -27.68 7.74 -3.16
C GLU A 154 -26.36 8.33 -3.69
N THR A 155 -25.36 8.59 -2.83
CA THR A 155 -24.07 9.12 -3.29
C THR A 155 -23.32 8.07 -4.10
N GLU A 156 -22.99 8.40 -5.33
CA GLU A 156 -22.24 7.53 -6.22
C GLU A 156 -20.80 7.37 -5.78
N ILE A 157 -20.32 6.15 -5.78
CA ILE A 157 -18.93 5.80 -5.47
C ILE A 157 -18.34 4.94 -6.59
N TYR A 158 -17.03 4.92 -6.70
CA TYR A 158 -16.32 4.02 -7.59
C TYR A 158 -15.62 2.93 -6.78
N TYR A 159 -15.88 1.68 -7.09
CA TYR A 159 -15.08 0.57 -6.65
C TYR A 159 -14.05 0.24 -7.72
N VAL A 160 -12.76 0.33 -7.37
CA VAL A 160 -11.66 0.08 -8.31
C VAL A 160 -10.78 -1.04 -7.77
N ARG A 161 -10.56 -2.05 -8.60
CA ARG A 161 -9.71 -3.19 -8.28
C ARG A 161 -8.60 -3.30 -9.32
N ALA A 162 -7.38 -3.60 -8.86
CA ALA A 162 -6.23 -3.86 -9.72
C ALA A 162 -5.91 -2.72 -10.71
N ALA A 163 -6.09 -1.46 -10.28
CA ALA A 163 -5.86 -0.29 -11.12
C ALA A 163 -4.46 -0.32 -11.79
N GLY A 164 -4.42 -0.16 -13.10
CA GLY A 164 -3.20 -0.09 -13.90
C GLY A 164 -2.53 -1.44 -14.19
N ILE A 165 -3.14 -2.57 -13.85
CA ILE A 165 -2.62 -3.90 -14.15
C ILE A 165 -3.66 -4.78 -14.84
N GLN A 166 -3.21 -5.91 -15.40
CA GLN A 166 -4.12 -6.85 -16.07
C GLN A 166 -5.19 -7.37 -15.11
N GLY A 167 -6.45 -7.34 -15.51
CA GLY A 167 -7.60 -7.70 -14.69
C GLY A 167 -8.17 -6.52 -13.90
N GLU A 168 -7.85 -5.30 -14.30
CA GLU A 168 -8.44 -4.08 -13.76
C GLU A 168 -9.96 -4.06 -13.92
N GLU A 169 -10.64 -3.77 -12.84
CA GLU A 169 -12.09 -3.61 -12.77
C GLU A 169 -12.45 -2.26 -12.13
N SER A 170 -13.46 -1.60 -12.67
CA SER A 170 -14.08 -0.45 -12.01
C SER A 170 -15.58 -0.52 -12.14
N ILE A 171 -16.28 -0.33 -11.03
CA ILE A 171 -17.75 -0.35 -10.94
C ILE A 171 -18.19 0.97 -10.28
N ARG A 172 -19.22 1.59 -10.85
CA ARG A 172 -19.88 2.78 -10.32
C ARG A 172 -21.11 2.39 -9.53
#